data_19d06e82fc6ea2350185084bb0ee73af
#
_entry.id   19d06e82fc6ea2350185084bb0ee73af
#
_cell.length_a   1.000
_cell.length_b   1.000
_cell.length_c   1.000
_cell.angle_alpha   90.00
_cell.angle_beta   90.00
_cell.angle_gamma   90.00
#
_symmetry.space_group_name_H-M   'P 1'
#
loop_
_entity.id
_entity.type
_entity.pdbx_description
1 polymer ?
#
loop_
_entity_poly.entity_id
_entity_poly.type
_entity_poly.pdbx_seq_one_letter_code
_entity_poly.pdbx_strand_id
1 'polypeptide(L)'
;MLTRLLDKLGRGTAPAYKRRLPGLFWCSLAYLIVELAFSAQLLELAGSSIDADRLNSIEYVGRTLSGIAVSLFLISYVVKRYRPGVGRYLRVLIVTMVTIACVWGIQEMVIDGVVDGMASGEGKLEASLVLTTTTDLLRNGHITIPSLDLTDEVLASPDGLSFMAMFPALALSHPTIVADLKPLLPNALKRSLILSCDVALPCLGTPEQFLNERWPEMRDSLNALYNEYDKARQPLTDPPPQMLRRHAGEAWIDYNISLGSRGFKYDTAPKDMVRQSLRRKGLRVPDNWQLDDYEGFERAVRGKIMRDARPAFHSFSRKLLGHPDLPPDLDRAGFFKRADVQKLVWQRRGLLEDETDSLTLPVLDAAATDDGVMSRIYADLLEFQSQYMANNLSRETASKPYGEWYKSSKQAAESVVVPPIALGFSILGALAHIAKIMGYLLGRRMARKPAVLIASTVVLIFGLLIFFIPSNITGKEPYRVFEAQTAEQLGSGTAWSLRFIIQAEALLYPVNNLIHRVILRDFDFGQF
;
A
#
# COMPACT_ATOMS: atom_id res chain seq x y z
N MET A 1 19.66 -59.51 -5.80
CA MET A 1 18.23 -59.38 -6.18
C MET A 1 17.97 -58.13 -7.00
N LEU A 2 18.41 -56.97 -6.55
CA LEU A 2 18.22 -55.65 -7.24
C LEU A 2 18.88 -55.63 -8.64
N THR A 3 20.10 -56.17 -8.79
CA THR A 3 20.83 -56.26 -10.05
C THR A 3 20.13 -57.11 -11.09
N ARG A 4 19.51 -58.26 -10.67
CA ARG A 4 18.71 -59.12 -11.59
C ARG A 4 17.39 -58.45 -12.01
N LEU A 5 16.79 -57.63 -11.14
CA LEU A 5 15.57 -56.84 -11.46
C LEU A 5 15.87 -55.73 -12.45
N LEU A 6 16.97 -55.01 -12.25
CA LEU A 6 17.48 -53.97 -13.19
C LEU A 6 17.85 -54.56 -14.52
N ASP A 7 18.44 -55.77 -14.57
CA ASP A 7 18.81 -56.46 -15.79
C ASP A 7 17.58 -56.95 -16.60
N LYS A 8 16.50 -57.36 -15.91
CA LYS A 8 15.21 -57.71 -16.53
C LYS A 8 14.49 -56.47 -17.09
N LEU A 9 14.57 -55.33 -16.44
CA LEU A 9 13.99 -54.08 -16.88
C LEU A 9 14.77 -53.44 -18.07
N GLY A 10 16.06 -53.80 -18.24
CA GLY A 10 16.94 -53.30 -19.30
C GLY A 10 16.87 -54.08 -20.63
N ARG A 11 16.32 -55.31 -20.65
CA ARG A 11 16.30 -56.18 -21.84
C ARG A 11 15.17 -55.83 -22.82
N GLY A 12 15.19 -54.68 -23.47
CA GLY A 12 14.07 -54.41 -24.38
C GLY A 12 14.32 -53.40 -25.49
N THR A 13 15.46 -52.73 -25.56
CA THR A 13 15.69 -51.72 -26.60
C THR A 13 17.18 -51.53 -26.89
N ALA A 14 17.48 -51.19 -28.14
CA ALA A 14 18.83 -50.83 -28.62
C ALA A 14 19.55 -49.85 -27.67
N PRO A 15 20.88 -49.89 -27.62
CA PRO A 15 21.69 -49.20 -26.61
C PRO A 15 21.30 -47.72 -26.44
N ALA A 16 20.57 -47.45 -25.37
CA ALA A 16 19.99 -46.16 -25.08
C ALA A 16 21.04 -45.05 -24.83
N TYR A 17 22.29 -45.42 -24.56
CA TYR A 17 23.39 -44.49 -24.26
C TYR A 17 23.83 -43.63 -25.46
N LYS A 18 23.48 -44.01 -26.71
CA LYS A 18 23.75 -43.19 -27.92
C LYS A 18 22.68 -42.15 -28.22
N ARG A 19 21.57 -42.12 -27.47
CA ARG A 19 20.53 -41.12 -27.71
C ARG A 19 20.97 -39.75 -27.22
N ARG A 20 20.93 -38.75 -28.10
CA ARG A 20 21.14 -37.35 -27.72
C ARG A 20 20.06 -36.93 -26.71
N LEU A 21 20.45 -36.13 -25.73
CA LEU A 21 19.49 -35.56 -24.79
C LEU A 21 18.49 -34.66 -25.56
N PRO A 22 17.19 -34.82 -25.35
CA PRO A 22 16.20 -34.03 -26.06
C PRO A 22 16.27 -32.56 -25.66
N GLY A 23 15.84 -31.64 -26.53
CA GLY A 23 15.78 -30.22 -26.20
C GLY A 23 15.02 -29.93 -24.91
N LEU A 24 13.97 -30.72 -24.61
CA LEU A 24 13.21 -30.59 -23.35
C LEU A 24 14.02 -30.91 -22.08
N PHE A 25 15.11 -31.66 -22.18
CA PHE A 25 16.04 -31.83 -21.07
C PHE A 25 16.73 -30.51 -20.73
N TRP A 26 17.24 -29.84 -21.76
CA TRP A 26 17.94 -28.57 -21.59
C TRP A 26 16.99 -27.46 -21.12
N CYS A 27 15.77 -27.40 -21.66
CA CYS A 27 14.75 -26.48 -21.17
C CYS A 27 14.40 -26.74 -19.70
N SER A 28 14.28 -28.01 -19.28
CA SER A 28 14.00 -28.34 -17.88
C SER A 28 15.18 -28.02 -16.95
N LEU A 29 16.42 -28.16 -17.46
CA LEU A 29 17.61 -27.80 -16.69
C LEU A 29 17.75 -26.28 -16.56
N ALA A 30 17.51 -25.53 -17.63
CA ALA A 30 17.52 -24.07 -17.59
C ALA A 30 16.44 -23.54 -16.63
N TYR A 31 15.22 -24.08 -16.72
CA TYR A 31 14.15 -23.76 -15.78
C TYR A 31 14.59 -24.03 -14.33
N LEU A 32 15.15 -25.21 -14.05
CA LEU A 32 15.57 -25.57 -12.70
C LEU A 32 16.61 -24.59 -12.13
N ILE A 33 17.55 -24.14 -12.95
CA ILE A 33 18.57 -23.16 -12.56
C ILE A 33 17.90 -21.82 -12.19
N VAL A 34 16.97 -21.34 -13.03
CA VAL A 34 16.25 -20.08 -12.77
C VAL A 34 15.39 -20.19 -11.52
N GLU A 35 14.68 -21.32 -11.36
CA GLU A 35 13.80 -21.57 -10.22
C GLU A 35 14.56 -21.60 -8.88
N LEU A 36 15.72 -22.29 -8.84
CA LEU A 36 16.54 -22.35 -7.63
C LEU A 36 17.13 -20.98 -7.26
N ALA A 37 17.52 -20.18 -8.26
CA ALA A 37 17.99 -18.81 -8.03
C ALA A 37 16.85 -17.89 -7.56
N PHE A 38 15.67 -18.02 -8.15
CA PHE A 38 14.46 -17.30 -7.71
C PHE A 38 14.10 -17.63 -6.26
N SER A 39 14.11 -18.92 -5.89
CA SER A 39 13.85 -19.36 -4.51
C SER A 39 14.84 -18.74 -3.51
N ALA A 40 16.13 -18.66 -3.85
CA ALA A 40 17.11 -18.01 -2.97
C ALA A 40 16.82 -16.52 -2.77
N GLN A 41 16.54 -15.79 -3.85
CA GLN A 41 16.22 -14.37 -3.77
C GLN A 41 14.89 -14.12 -3.03
N LEU A 42 13.87 -14.94 -3.28
CA LEU A 42 12.60 -14.86 -2.57
C LEU A 42 12.79 -15.06 -1.05
N LEU A 43 13.65 -16.01 -0.66
CA LEU A 43 13.96 -16.25 0.74
C LEU A 43 14.68 -15.07 1.41
N GLU A 44 15.67 -14.48 0.71
CA GLU A 44 16.40 -13.31 1.20
C GLU A 44 15.46 -12.09 1.35
N LEU A 45 14.56 -11.90 0.39
CA LEU A 45 13.59 -10.80 0.41
C LEU A 45 12.50 -11.00 1.46
N ALA A 46 11.95 -12.20 1.59
CA ALA A 46 10.93 -12.49 2.60
C ALA A 46 11.45 -12.34 4.05
N GLY A 47 12.77 -12.45 4.26
CA GLY A 47 13.44 -12.18 5.54
C GLY A 47 13.82 -10.71 5.77
N SER A 48 13.58 -9.83 4.80
CA SER A 48 13.88 -8.38 4.86
C SER A 48 12.61 -7.52 4.73
N SER A 49 12.72 -6.18 4.89
CA SER A 49 11.60 -5.28 4.60
C SER A 49 11.25 -5.34 3.10
N ILE A 50 10.09 -5.88 2.80
CA ILE A 50 9.64 -6.01 1.43
C ILE A 50 8.94 -4.71 1.04
N ASP A 51 9.49 -4.06 0.03
CA ASP A 51 8.83 -3.00 -0.71
C ASP A 51 7.66 -3.61 -1.51
N ALA A 52 6.49 -2.95 -1.49
CA ALA A 52 5.29 -3.45 -2.15
C ALA A 52 5.49 -3.71 -3.65
N ASP A 53 6.25 -2.83 -4.33
CA ASP A 53 6.55 -2.99 -5.76
C ASP A 53 7.45 -4.19 -6.04
N ARG A 54 8.43 -4.43 -5.19
CA ARG A 54 9.28 -5.62 -5.28
C ARG A 54 8.49 -6.89 -5.05
N LEU A 55 7.55 -6.87 -4.12
CA LEU A 55 6.70 -8.03 -3.86
C LEU A 55 5.82 -8.36 -5.07
N ASN A 56 5.16 -7.36 -5.65
CA ASN A 56 4.34 -7.53 -6.85
C ASN A 56 5.17 -8.11 -8.01
N SER A 57 6.39 -7.61 -8.20
CA SER A 57 7.30 -8.13 -9.23
C SER A 57 7.69 -9.58 -9.00
N ILE A 58 8.01 -9.94 -7.75
CA ILE A 58 8.35 -11.32 -7.36
C ILE A 58 7.14 -12.25 -7.53
N GLU A 59 5.96 -11.80 -7.16
CA GLU A 59 4.73 -12.56 -7.35
C GLU A 59 4.47 -12.82 -8.83
N TYR A 60 4.60 -11.80 -9.68
CA TYR A 60 4.48 -11.92 -11.13
C TYR A 60 5.47 -12.94 -11.69
N VAL A 61 6.74 -12.86 -11.30
CA VAL A 61 7.78 -13.79 -11.74
C VAL A 61 7.50 -15.20 -11.23
N GLY A 62 7.16 -15.37 -9.96
CA GLY A 62 6.86 -16.68 -9.36
C GLY A 62 5.68 -17.39 -10.04
N ARG A 63 4.60 -16.65 -10.29
CA ARG A 63 3.43 -17.17 -11.03
C ARG A 63 3.80 -17.58 -12.45
N THR A 64 4.62 -16.78 -13.13
CA THR A 64 5.07 -17.07 -14.49
C THR A 64 5.97 -18.30 -14.52
N LEU A 65 6.93 -18.41 -13.60
CA LEU A 65 7.82 -19.58 -13.48
C LEU A 65 7.02 -20.85 -13.20
N SER A 66 6.06 -20.81 -12.28
CA SER A 66 5.17 -21.94 -12.02
C SER A 66 4.38 -22.36 -13.26
N GLY A 67 3.88 -21.40 -14.03
CA GLY A 67 3.22 -21.65 -15.31
C GLY A 67 4.14 -22.30 -16.36
N ILE A 68 5.40 -21.83 -16.46
CA ILE A 68 6.42 -22.43 -17.32
C ILE A 68 6.72 -23.86 -16.87
N ALA A 69 6.86 -24.11 -15.57
CA ALA A 69 7.08 -25.44 -15.03
C ALA A 69 6.04 -26.45 -15.54
N VAL A 70 4.76 -26.14 -15.31
CA VAL A 70 3.65 -27.00 -15.73
C VAL A 70 3.63 -27.14 -17.27
N SER A 71 3.85 -26.04 -18.00
CA SER A 71 3.86 -26.07 -19.46
C SER A 71 4.93 -27.01 -20.03
N LEU A 72 6.13 -27.06 -19.45
CA LEU A 72 7.20 -27.95 -19.87
C LEU A 72 6.84 -29.44 -19.76
N PHE A 73 5.94 -29.83 -18.83
CA PHE A 73 5.39 -31.19 -18.78
C PHE A 73 4.41 -31.41 -19.93
N LEU A 74 3.46 -30.49 -20.15
CA LEU A 74 2.44 -30.60 -21.20
C LEU A 74 3.07 -30.56 -22.62
N ILE A 75 4.06 -29.70 -22.83
CA ILE A 75 4.82 -29.62 -24.08
C ILE A 75 5.44 -31.00 -24.41
N SER A 76 5.91 -31.75 -23.42
CA SER A 76 6.47 -33.08 -23.64
C SER A 76 5.46 -34.05 -24.28
N TYR A 77 4.18 -33.88 -23.97
CA TYR A 77 3.09 -34.65 -24.61
C TYR A 77 2.81 -34.16 -26.03
N VAL A 78 2.73 -32.84 -26.25
CA VAL A 78 2.50 -32.25 -27.59
C VAL A 78 3.62 -32.66 -28.57
N VAL A 79 4.90 -32.56 -28.13
CA VAL A 79 6.06 -32.92 -28.95
C VAL A 79 6.06 -34.40 -29.35
N LYS A 80 5.54 -35.29 -28.51
CA LYS A 80 5.42 -36.71 -28.81
C LYS A 80 4.27 -37.03 -29.76
N ARG A 81 3.16 -36.32 -29.65
CA ARG A 81 1.91 -36.61 -30.36
C ARG A 81 1.93 -36.09 -31.80
N TYR A 82 2.61 -34.97 -32.07
CA TYR A 82 2.54 -34.27 -33.35
C TYR A 82 3.89 -34.27 -34.08
N ARG A 83 3.83 -34.42 -35.43
CA ARG A 83 5.01 -34.36 -36.30
C ARG A 83 5.66 -32.97 -36.27
N PRO A 84 6.99 -32.87 -36.51
CA PRO A 84 7.67 -31.59 -36.66
C PRO A 84 7.06 -30.75 -37.79
N GLY A 85 6.86 -29.46 -37.53
CA GLY A 85 6.29 -28.50 -38.48
C GLY A 85 5.70 -27.29 -37.76
N VAL A 86 5.30 -26.25 -38.51
CA VAL A 86 4.74 -25.00 -37.99
C VAL A 86 3.56 -25.26 -37.04
N GLY A 87 2.65 -26.19 -37.38
CA GLY A 87 1.51 -26.53 -36.57
C GLY A 87 1.88 -27.12 -35.19
N ARG A 88 3.04 -27.79 -35.04
CA ARG A 88 3.53 -28.24 -33.74
C ARG A 88 4.04 -27.08 -32.89
N TYR A 89 4.77 -26.16 -33.49
CA TYR A 89 5.27 -24.97 -32.77
C TYR A 89 4.14 -24.09 -32.31
N LEU A 90 3.12 -23.85 -33.14
CA LEU A 90 1.93 -23.11 -32.77
C LEU A 90 1.21 -23.76 -31.58
N ARG A 91 1.04 -25.09 -31.59
CA ARG A 91 0.43 -25.80 -30.45
C ARG A 91 1.27 -25.73 -29.19
N VAL A 92 2.59 -25.80 -29.29
CA VAL A 92 3.48 -25.61 -28.14
C VAL A 92 3.27 -24.22 -27.57
N LEU A 93 3.24 -23.16 -28.39
CA LEU A 93 3.00 -21.79 -27.96
C LEU A 93 1.64 -21.65 -27.29
N ILE A 94 0.58 -22.16 -27.90
CA ILE A 94 -0.79 -22.09 -27.32
C ILE A 94 -0.83 -22.82 -25.98
N VAL A 95 -0.29 -24.04 -25.89
CA VAL A 95 -0.26 -24.80 -24.63
C VAL A 95 0.51 -24.04 -23.57
N THR A 96 1.64 -23.42 -23.90
CA THR A 96 2.42 -22.62 -22.95
C THR A 96 1.60 -21.44 -22.42
N MET A 97 1.02 -20.63 -23.31
CA MET A 97 0.25 -19.44 -22.93
C MET A 97 -0.99 -19.79 -22.11
N VAL A 98 -1.75 -20.81 -22.54
CA VAL A 98 -2.95 -21.26 -21.81
C VAL A 98 -2.56 -21.82 -20.44
N THR A 99 -1.46 -22.59 -20.36
CA THR A 99 -1.03 -23.15 -19.08
C THR A 99 -0.58 -22.08 -18.11
N ILE A 100 0.19 -21.08 -18.57
CA ILE A 100 0.58 -19.94 -17.73
C ILE A 100 -0.68 -19.22 -17.21
N ALA A 101 -1.63 -18.89 -18.08
CA ALA A 101 -2.86 -18.22 -17.69
C ALA A 101 -3.70 -19.05 -16.68
N CYS A 102 -3.80 -20.38 -16.89
CA CYS A 102 -4.52 -21.26 -15.96
C CYS A 102 -3.82 -21.35 -14.60
N VAL A 103 -2.48 -21.46 -14.57
CA VAL A 103 -1.72 -21.51 -13.33
C VAL A 103 -1.84 -20.19 -12.57
N TRP A 104 -1.78 -19.07 -13.27
CA TRP A 104 -2.04 -17.75 -12.69
C TRP A 104 -3.40 -17.68 -12.00
N GLY A 105 -4.48 -18.03 -12.70
CA GLY A 105 -5.83 -18.00 -12.15
C GLY A 105 -6.02 -18.94 -10.95
N ILE A 106 -5.36 -20.13 -10.97
CA ILE A 106 -5.41 -21.05 -9.82
C ILE A 106 -4.66 -20.46 -8.62
N GLN A 107 -3.48 -19.88 -8.83
CA GLN A 107 -2.71 -19.29 -7.73
C GLN A 107 -3.43 -18.07 -7.14
N GLU A 108 -4.03 -17.21 -7.97
CA GLU A 108 -4.89 -16.12 -7.52
C GLU A 108 -6.02 -16.62 -6.62
N MET A 109 -6.77 -17.61 -7.10
CA MET A 109 -7.88 -18.21 -6.34
C MET A 109 -7.42 -18.80 -4.99
N VAL A 110 -6.22 -19.42 -4.96
CA VAL A 110 -5.65 -19.97 -3.73
C VAL A 110 -5.27 -18.87 -2.76
N ILE A 111 -4.58 -17.82 -3.25
CA ILE A 111 -4.17 -16.68 -2.42
C ILE A 111 -5.41 -15.97 -1.86
N ASP A 112 -6.36 -15.61 -2.72
CA ASP A 112 -7.62 -14.98 -2.29
C ASP A 112 -8.35 -15.83 -1.25
N GLY A 113 -8.48 -17.13 -1.48
CA GLY A 113 -9.14 -18.03 -0.55
C GLY A 113 -8.45 -18.11 0.81
N VAL A 114 -7.12 -18.07 0.84
CA VAL A 114 -6.34 -18.06 2.10
C VAL A 114 -6.48 -16.69 2.79
N VAL A 115 -6.36 -15.59 2.06
CA VAL A 115 -6.48 -14.23 2.60
C VAL A 115 -7.89 -13.96 3.12
N ASP A 116 -8.93 -14.33 2.38
CA ASP A 116 -10.32 -14.18 2.84
C ASP A 116 -10.61 -15.04 4.09
N GLY A 117 -10.01 -16.22 4.17
CA GLY A 117 -10.06 -17.06 5.39
C GLY A 117 -9.33 -16.42 6.58
N MET A 118 -8.22 -15.74 6.33
CA MET A 118 -7.48 -14.98 7.35
C MET A 118 -8.21 -13.69 7.75
N ALA A 119 -8.78 -12.96 6.78
CA ALA A 119 -9.45 -11.69 7.00
C ALA A 119 -10.69 -11.79 7.90
N SER A 120 -11.27 -12.98 8.02
CA SER A 120 -12.39 -13.23 8.95
C SER A 120 -11.99 -13.16 10.44
N GLY A 121 -10.69 -13.10 10.75
CA GLY A 121 -10.18 -13.04 12.12
C GLY A 121 -9.95 -11.61 12.59
N GLU A 122 -10.52 -11.24 13.74
CA GLU A 122 -10.32 -9.92 14.35
C GLU A 122 -8.83 -9.61 14.56
N GLY A 123 -8.39 -8.45 14.09
CA GLY A 123 -7.01 -7.97 14.25
C GLY A 123 -5.97 -8.57 13.30
N LYS A 124 -6.32 -9.53 12.45
CA LYS A 124 -5.33 -10.17 11.54
C LYS A 124 -4.90 -9.26 10.39
N LEU A 125 -5.80 -8.43 9.90
CA LEU A 125 -5.48 -7.47 8.85
C LEU A 125 -4.53 -6.38 9.35
N GLU A 126 -4.77 -5.86 10.55
CA GLU A 126 -3.90 -4.89 11.22
C GLU A 126 -2.53 -5.50 11.53
N ALA A 127 -2.53 -6.74 12.01
CA ALA A 127 -1.29 -7.48 12.26
C ALA A 127 -0.48 -7.70 10.96
N SER A 128 -1.15 -7.94 9.84
CA SER A 128 -0.49 -8.04 8.52
C SER A 128 0.26 -6.76 8.16
N LEU A 129 -0.35 -5.59 8.36
CA LEU A 129 0.30 -4.29 8.15
C LEU A 129 1.55 -4.13 9.02
N VAL A 130 1.46 -4.51 10.30
CA VAL A 130 2.63 -4.45 11.19
C VAL A 130 3.74 -5.38 10.72
N LEU A 131 3.39 -6.62 10.34
CA LEU A 131 4.35 -7.62 9.88
C LEU A 131 5.06 -7.22 8.57
N THR A 132 4.37 -6.54 7.67
CA THR A 132 4.96 -6.10 6.39
C THR A 132 5.81 -4.85 6.52
N THR A 133 5.47 -3.96 7.45
CA THR A 133 6.17 -2.67 7.61
C THR A 133 7.26 -2.69 8.68
N THR A 134 7.27 -3.68 9.58
CA THR A 134 8.22 -3.76 10.70
C THR A 134 9.04 -5.04 10.59
N THR A 135 10.23 -4.92 10.01
CA THR A 135 11.05 -6.08 9.62
C THR A 135 11.77 -6.81 10.73
N ASP A 136 12.13 -6.13 11.79
CA ASP A 136 13.00 -6.70 12.82
C ASP A 136 12.26 -6.95 14.14
N LEU A 137 10.97 -7.30 14.05
CA LEU A 137 10.13 -7.53 15.23
C LEU A 137 10.71 -8.57 16.19
N LEU A 138 11.26 -9.66 15.65
CA LEU A 138 11.92 -10.71 16.45
C LEU A 138 13.31 -10.26 16.94
N ARG A 139 14.11 -9.62 16.08
CA ARG A 139 15.45 -9.15 16.45
C ARG A 139 15.42 -8.05 17.51
N ASN A 140 14.45 -7.15 17.40
CA ASN A 140 14.30 -6.04 18.35
C ASN A 140 13.51 -6.42 19.61
N GLY A 141 13.14 -7.68 19.78
CA GLY A 141 12.42 -8.16 20.96
C GLY A 141 10.98 -7.63 21.09
N HIS A 142 10.40 -7.05 20.02
CA HIS A 142 8.99 -6.64 20.03
C HIS A 142 8.04 -7.84 20.07
N ILE A 143 8.48 -8.95 19.50
CA ILE A 143 7.81 -10.24 19.60
C ILE A 143 8.81 -11.23 20.16
N THR A 144 8.44 -11.93 21.21
CA THR A 144 9.21 -13.03 21.78
C THR A 144 8.44 -14.32 21.60
N ILE A 145 9.10 -15.33 21.05
CA ILE A 145 8.54 -16.68 21.02
C ILE A 145 9.07 -17.39 22.28
N PRO A 146 8.21 -17.72 23.24
CA PRO A 146 8.66 -18.33 24.49
C PRO A 146 9.54 -19.55 24.24
N SER A 147 10.71 -19.60 24.88
CA SER A 147 11.67 -20.72 24.83
C SER A 147 12.36 -20.94 23.47
N LEU A 148 12.14 -20.10 22.46
CA LEU A 148 12.88 -20.12 21.20
C LEU A 148 13.98 -19.04 21.25
N ASP A 149 15.21 -19.47 21.51
CA ASP A 149 16.37 -18.58 21.50
C ASP A 149 16.79 -18.30 20.06
N LEU A 150 16.38 -17.15 19.54
CA LEU A 150 16.66 -16.67 18.18
C LEU A 150 17.83 -15.66 18.24
N THR A 151 19.02 -16.17 18.44
CA THR A 151 20.23 -15.33 18.33
C THR A 151 20.45 -14.89 16.87
N ASP A 152 21.17 -13.78 16.68
CA ASP A 152 21.52 -13.30 15.33
C ASP A 152 22.23 -14.36 14.49
N GLU A 153 23.03 -15.23 15.13
CA GLU A 153 23.70 -16.33 14.46
C GLU A 153 22.70 -17.39 13.95
N VAL A 154 21.70 -17.73 14.78
CA VAL A 154 20.62 -18.65 14.39
C VAL A 154 19.78 -18.04 13.26
N LEU A 155 19.44 -16.76 13.36
CA LEU A 155 18.64 -16.08 12.33
C LEU A 155 19.39 -15.93 11.01
N ALA A 156 20.72 -15.79 11.02
CA ALA A 156 21.55 -15.74 9.81
C ALA A 156 21.82 -17.13 9.20
N SER A 157 21.49 -18.21 9.89
CA SER A 157 21.61 -19.57 9.35
C SER A 157 20.57 -19.87 8.26
N PRO A 158 20.78 -20.88 7.40
CA PRO A 158 19.77 -21.30 6.42
C PRO A 158 18.42 -21.64 7.05
N ASP A 159 18.43 -22.27 8.23
CA ASP A 159 17.22 -22.58 9.01
C ASP A 159 16.53 -21.30 9.49
N GLY A 160 17.30 -20.31 9.95
CA GLY A 160 16.81 -19.02 10.42
C GLY A 160 16.19 -18.20 9.28
N LEU A 161 16.86 -18.11 8.14
CA LEU A 161 16.34 -17.42 6.96
C LEU A 161 15.03 -18.03 6.48
N SER A 162 14.98 -19.37 6.41
CA SER A 162 13.77 -20.10 6.02
C SER A 162 12.62 -19.89 7.00
N PHE A 163 12.92 -19.87 8.30
CA PHE A 163 11.95 -19.58 9.35
C PHE A 163 11.45 -18.14 9.26
N MET A 164 12.35 -17.16 9.07
CA MET A 164 12.00 -15.75 8.97
C MET A 164 11.08 -15.48 7.77
N ALA A 165 11.30 -16.14 6.64
CA ALA A 165 10.44 -16.04 5.47
C ALA A 165 9.01 -16.58 5.73
N MET A 166 8.86 -17.57 6.60
CA MET A 166 7.57 -18.16 6.96
C MET A 166 6.94 -17.51 8.20
N PHE A 167 7.75 -16.79 8.99
CA PHE A 167 7.32 -16.25 10.27
C PHE A 167 6.09 -15.33 10.17
N PRO A 168 5.96 -14.42 9.18
CA PRO A 168 4.76 -13.58 9.07
C PRO A 168 3.47 -14.41 8.95
N ALA A 169 3.47 -15.45 8.12
CA ALA A 169 2.31 -16.34 7.98
C ALA A 169 2.01 -17.15 9.23
N LEU A 170 3.07 -17.63 9.92
CA LEU A 170 2.94 -18.32 11.20
C LEU A 170 2.40 -17.37 12.28
N ALA A 171 2.91 -16.13 12.36
CA ALA A 171 2.48 -15.13 13.34
C ALA A 171 1.00 -14.78 13.21
N LEU A 172 0.47 -14.67 11.99
CA LEU A 172 -0.96 -14.42 11.77
C LEU A 172 -1.86 -15.56 12.22
N SER A 173 -1.34 -16.78 12.32
CA SER A 173 -2.10 -17.92 12.86
C SER A 173 -2.09 -17.97 14.39
N HIS A 174 -1.35 -17.08 15.06
CA HIS A 174 -1.16 -17.13 16.51
C HIS A 174 -1.90 -15.98 17.21
N PRO A 175 -3.03 -16.22 17.91
CA PRO A 175 -3.88 -15.17 18.47
C PRO A 175 -3.17 -14.22 19.44
N THR A 176 -2.24 -14.74 20.26
CA THR A 176 -1.47 -13.89 21.19
C THR A 176 -0.51 -12.97 20.48
N ILE A 177 0.18 -13.47 19.43
CA ILE A 177 1.07 -12.63 18.62
C ILE A 177 0.26 -11.56 17.89
N VAL A 178 -0.89 -11.89 17.30
CA VAL A 178 -1.78 -10.91 16.68
C VAL A 178 -2.19 -9.83 17.68
N ALA A 179 -2.50 -10.19 18.92
CA ALA A 179 -2.82 -9.23 19.98
C ALA A 179 -1.62 -8.35 20.34
N ASP A 180 -0.42 -8.92 20.42
CA ASP A 180 0.83 -8.19 20.70
C ASP A 180 1.25 -7.25 19.57
N LEU A 181 0.86 -7.53 18.33
CA LEU A 181 1.13 -6.67 17.17
C LEU A 181 0.24 -5.42 17.12
N LYS A 182 -0.97 -5.50 17.63
CA LYS A 182 -1.94 -4.39 17.55
C LYS A 182 -1.42 -3.05 18.12
N PRO A 183 -0.76 -3.00 19.28
CA PRO A 183 -0.18 -1.76 19.80
C PRO A 183 0.93 -1.15 18.91
N LEU A 184 1.53 -1.95 18.03
CA LEU A 184 2.61 -1.50 17.14
C LEU A 184 2.08 -0.90 15.83
N LEU A 185 0.78 -1.01 15.55
CA LEU A 185 0.17 -0.51 14.32
C LEU A 185 0.46 0.97 14.03
N PRO A 186 0.36 1.92 14.98
CA PRO A 186 0.70 3.32 14.71
C PRO A 186 2.16 3.51 14.28
N ASN A 187 3.10 2.78 14.88
CA ASN A 187 4.51 2.85 14.51
C ASN A 187 4.78 2.24 13.13
N ALA A 188 4.10 1.15 12.79
CA ALA A 188 4.16 0.55 11.46
C ALA A 188 3.64 1.50 10.38
N LEU A 189 2.51 2.14 10.61
CA LEU A 189 1.94 3.14 9.71
C LEU A 189 2.84 4.37 9.58
N LYS A 190 3.43 4.85 10.69
CA LYS A 190 4.39 5.94 10.69
C LYS A 190 5.59 5.64 9.77
N ARG A 191 6.13 4.42 9.85
CA ARG A 191 7.21 3.98 8.97
C ARG A 191 6.77 3.88 7.51
N SER A 192 5.59 3.37 7.24
CA SER A 192 5.01 3.31 5.89
C SER A 192 4.85 4.70 5.28
N LEU A 193 4.37 5.69 6.05
CA LEU A 193 4.23 7.09 5.62
C LEU A 193 5.57 7.76 5.26
N ILE A 194 6.66 7.29 5.85
CA ILE A 194 8.02 7.81 5.57
C ILE A 194 8.63 7.11 4.36
N LEU A 195 8.53 5.78 4.28
CA LEU A 195 9.35 4.96 3.37
C LEU A 195 8.65 4.58 2.08
N SER A 196 7.34 4.45 2.08
CA SER A 196 6.60 3.93 0.93
C SER A 196 5.39 4.81 0.65
N CYS A 197 5.44 5.50 -0.50
CA CYS A 197 4.32 6.27 -1.02
C CYS A 197 3.34 5.42 -1.86
N ASP A 198 3.65 4.14 -2.08
CA ASP A 198 2.93 3.26 -3.01
C ASP A 198 1.86 2.40 -2.34
N VAL A 199 1.88 2.32 -1.03
CA VAL A 199 0.72 1.83 -0.30
C VAL A 199 -0.36 2.90 -0.41
N ALA A 200 -1.62 2.54 -0.65
CA ALA A 200 -2.78 3.45 -0.81
C ALA A 200 -3.01 4.43 0.37
N LEU A 201 -2.00 4.69 1.16
CA LEU A 201 -1.92 5.61 2.27
C LEU A 201 -1.20 6.89 1.82
N PRO A 202 -1.74 8.09 2.11
CA PRO A 202 -1.07 9.35 1.79
C PRO A 202 0.26 9.44 2.55
N CYS A 203 1.38 9.26 1.85
CA CYS A 203 2.71 9.33 2.44
C CYS A 203 3.16 10.78 2.67
N LEU A 204 3.90 10.98 3.75
CA LEU A 204 4.58 12.26 4.00
C LEU A 204 5.97 12.30 3.37
N GLY A 205 6.56 11.15 3.08
CA GLY A 205 7.95 11.02 2.63
C GLY A 205 8.95 11.23 3.76
N THR A 206 10.24 11.29 3.39
CA THR A 206 11.29 11.67 4.35
C THR A 206 11.14 13.14 4.78
N PRO A 207 11.72 13.56 5.92
CA PRO A 207 11.71 14.98 6.32
C PRO A 207 12.20 15.91 5.21
N GLU A 208 13.23 15.52 4.46
CA GLU A 208 13.79 16.28 3.35
C GLU A 208 12.81 16.37 2.16
N GLN A 209 12.18 15.26 1.78
CA GLN A 209 11.14 15.26 0.75
C GLN A 209 9.92 16.08 1.17
N PHE A 210 9.52 15.98 2.44
CA PHE A 210 8.45 16.79 2.96
C PHE A 210 8.74 18.28 2.84
N LEU A 211 9.91 18.73 3.27
CA LEU A 211 10.29 20.14 3.24
C LEU A 211 10.41 20.70 1.82
N ASN A 212 10.98 19.92 0.91
CA ASN A 212 11.31 20.39 -0.44
C ASN A 212 10.16 20.26 -1.43
N GLU A 213 9.29 19.25 -1.28
CA GLU A 213 8.25 18.92 -2.27
C GLU A 213 6.84 19.07 -1.68
N ARG A 214 6.55 18.41 -0.55
CA ARG A 214 5.17 18.31 -0.02
C ARG A 214 4.71 19.55 0.72
N TRP A 215 5.59 20.15 1.52
CA TRP A 215 5.26 21.35 2.27
C TRP A 215 4.98 22.58 1.37
N PRO A 216 5.75 22.86 0.31
CA PRO A 216 5.41 23.92 -0.63
C PRO A 216 4.03 23.76 -1.25
N GLU A 217 3.66 22.56 -1.72
CA GLU A 217 2.31 22.28 -2.25
C GLU A 217 1.21 22.49 -1.19
N MET A 218 1.48 22.03 0.03
CA MET A 218 0.57 22.19 1.16
C MET A 218 0.39 23.66 1.50
N ARG A 219 1.46 24.39 1.60
CA ARG A 219 1.48 25.84 1.87
C ARG A 219 0.73 26.62 0.80
N ASP A 220 0.90 26.27 -0.47
CA ASP A 220 0.21 26.94 -1.57
C ASP A 220 -1.31 26.68 -1.53
N SER A 221 -1.72 25.46 -1.19
CA SER A 221 -3.14 25.13 -0.96
C SER A 221 -3.74 25.90 0.23
N LEU A 222 -2.99 26.02 1.34
CA LEU A 222 -3.40 26.81 2.50
C LEU A 222 -3.49 28.30 2.15
N ASN A 223 -2.52 28.81 1.38
CA ASN A 223 -2.53 30.18 0.89
C ASN A 223 -3.74 30.45 0.00
N ALA A 224 -4.05 29.54 -0.91
CA ALA A 224 -5.23 29.65 -1.78
C ALA A 224 -6.52 29.73 -0.94
N LEU A 225 -6.67 28.88 0.09
CA LEU A 225 -7.82 28.88 1.00
C LEU A 225 -7.95 30.22 1.75
N TYR A 226 -6.84 30.74 2.29
CA TYR A 226 -6.85 32.03 2.95
C TYR A 226 -7.17 33.18 1.98
N ASN A 227 -6.63 33.15 0.75
CA ASN A 227 -6.90 34.15 -0.28
C ASN A 227 -8.39 34.17 -0.69
N GLU A 228 -9.05 33.00 -0.75
CA GLU A 228 -10.50 32.93 -0.97
C GLU A 228 -11.27 33.64 0.16
N TYR A 229 -10.89 33.36 1.41
CA TYR A 229 -11.47 34.03 2.57
C TYR A 229 -11.19 35.53 2.55
N ASP A 230 -9.95 35.94 2.32
CA ASP A 230 -9.54 37.35 2.30
C ASP A 230 -10.30 38.15 1.23
N LYS A 231 -10.42 37.57 0.03
CA LYS A 231 -11.22 38.15 -1.06
C LYS A 231 -12.70 38.28 -0.67
N ALA A 232 -13.27 37.28 0.01
CA ALA A 232 -14.67 37.32 0.42
C ALA A 232 -14.93 38.33 1.54
N ARG A 233 -13.99 38.52 2.49
CA ARG A 233 -14.10 39.47 3.61
C ARG A 233 -13.78 40.92 3.26
N GLN A 234 -12.94 41.13 2.23
CA GLN A 234 -12.43 42.46 1.88
C GLN A 234 -13.53 43.55 1.78
N PRO A 235 -14.69 43.30 1.16
CA PRO A 235 -15.75 44.28 1.13
C PRO A 235 -16.33 44.63 2.51
N LEU A 236 -16.17 43.77 3.53
CA LEU A 236 -16.68 43.94 4.87
C LEU A 236 -15.71 44.68 5.80
N THR A 237 -14.40 44.53 5.58
CA THR A 237 -13.37 45.09 6.48
C THR A 237 -12.78 46.35 5.91
N ASP A 238 -12.34 46.32 4.65
CA ASP A 238 -11.77 47.47 3.95
C ASP A 238 -12.16 47.40 2.45
N PRO A 239 -13.33 47.97 2.11
CA PRO A 239 -13.77 48.00 0.73
C PRO A 239 -12.72 48.68 -0.19
N PRO A 240 -12.36 48.07 -1.35
CA PRO A 240 -11.38 48.63 -2.23
C PRO A 240 -11.72 50.07 -2.62
N PRO A 241 -10.74 50.99 -2.67
CA PRO A 241 -10.98 52.40 -3.02
C PRO A 241 -11.73 52.60 -4.36
N GLN A 242 -11.48 51.71 -5.32
CA GLN A 242 -12.20 51.73 -6.62
C GLN A 242 -13.69 51.38 -6.43
N MET A 243 -14.02 50.43 -5.55
CA MET A 243 -15.39 50.06 -5.25
C MET A 243 -16.12 51.19 -4.49
N LEU A 244 -15.45 51.82 -3.55
CA LEU A 244 -15.97 53.02 -2.84
C LEU A 244 -16.25 54.15 -3.83
N ARG A 245 -15.29 54.50 -4.68
CA ARG A 245 -15.44 55.56 -5.69
C ARG A 245 -16.57 55.29 -6.66
N ARG A 246 -16.69 54.06 -7.12
CA ARG A 246 -17.77 53.65 -8.05
C ARG A 246 -19.12 53.80 -7.40
N HIS A 247 -19.32 53.20 -6.23
CA HIS A 247 -20.61 53.27 -5.51
C HIS A 247 -20.93 54.67 -5.02
N ALA A 248 -19.94 55.46 -4.60
CA ALA A 248 -20.14 56.85 -4.26
C ALA A 248 -20.54 57.68 -5.48
N GLY A 249 -19.84 57.48 -6.63
CA GLY A 249 -20.16 58.16 -7.88
C GLY A 249 -21.55 57.82 -8.41
N GLU A 250 -21.90 56.52 -8.43
CA GLU A 250 -23.24 56.06 -8.85
C GLU A 250 -24.34 56.66 -7.92
N ALA A 251 -24.13 56.59 -6.62
CA ALA A 251 -25.10 57.16 -5.66
C ALA A 251 -25.24 58.68 -5.78
N TRP A 252 -24.14 59.36 -6.10
CA TRP A 252 -24.11 60.79 -6.30
C TRP A 252 -24.82 61.23 -7.60
N ILE A 253 -24.57 60.52 -8.70
CA ILE A 253 -25.24 60.77 -9.99
C ILE A 253 -26.73 60.53 -9.86
N ASP A 254 -27.13 59.38 -9.32
CA ASP A 254 -28.54 59.04 -9.06
C ASP A 254 -29.25 60.05 -8.18
N TYR A 255 -28.54 60.55 -7.21
CA TYR A 255 -29.05 61.58 -6.31
C TYR A 255 -29.31 62.88 -7.03
N ASN A 256 -28.35 63.35 -7.84
CA ASN A 256 -28.47 64.57 -8.65
C ASN A 256 -29.59 64.49 -9.68
N ILE A 257 -29.75 63.34 -10.36
CA ILE A 257 -30.85 63.10 -11.30
C ILE A 257 -32.19 63.16 -10.54
N SER A 258 -32.27 62.56 -9.34
CA SER A 258 -33.47 62.59 -8.50
C SER A 258 -33.84 64.01 -8.00
N LEU A 259 -32.84 64.83 -7.73
CA LEU A 259 -33.07 66.25 -7.37
C LEU A 259 -33.52 67.05 -8.58
N GLY A 260 -32.86 66.90 -9.74
CA GLY A 260 -33.22 67.60 -10.97
C GLY A 260 -34.65 67.32 -11.42
N SER A 261 -35.11 66.05 -11.29
CA SER A 261 -36.48 65.67 -11.62
C SER A 261 -37.53 66.33 -10.71
N ARG A 262 -37.11 66.89 -9.56
CA ARG A 262 -37.95 67.64 -8.59
C ARG A 262 -37.76 69.14 -8.66
N GLY A 263 -37.00 69.64 -9.62
CA GLY A 263 -36.76 71.07 -9.79
C GLY A 263 -35.72 71.68 -8.84
N PHE A 264 -34.94 70.85 -8.08
CA PHE A 264 -33.94 71.34 -7.14
C PHE A 264 -32.51 71.15 -7.69
N LYS A 265 -31.63 72.08 -7.42
CA LYS A 265 -30.17 71.91 -7.53
C LYS A 265 -29.63 71.41 -6.20
N TYR A 266 -28.46 70.76 -6.25
CA TYR A 266 -27.81 70.16 -5.08
C TYR A 266 -27.62 71.12 -3.90
N ASP A 267 -27.15 72.30 -4.18
CA ASP A 267 -26.86 73.40 -3.22
C ASP A 267 -28.10 74.07 -2.63
N THR A 268 -29.26 74.02 -3.31
CA THR A 268 -30.51 74.66 -2.90
C THR A 268 -31.57 73.69 -2.34
N ALA A 269 -31.31 72.39 -2.37
CA ALA A 269 -32.25 71.40 -1.88
C ALA A 269 -32.36 71.41 -0.34
N PRO A 270 -33.57 71.26 0.23
CA PRO A 270 -33.75 71.15 1.68
C PRO A 270 -32.94 69.98 2.24
N LYS A 271 -32.11 70.25 3.26
CA LYS A 271 -31.21 69.26 3.87
C LYS A 271 -31.93 67.97 4.29
N ASP A 272 -33.10 68.07 4.86
CA ASP A 272 -33.87 66.91 5.32
C ASP A 272 -34.39 66.06 4.17
N MET A 273 -34.75 66.68 3.04
CA MET A 273 -35.14 65.95 1.82
C MET A 273 -33.96 65.19 1.25
N VAL A 274 -32.77 65.80 1.23
CA VAL A 274 -31.52 65.16 0.78
C VAL A 274 -31.22 63.96 1.67
N ARG A 275 -31.20 64.11 2.99
CA ARG A 275 -30.94 63.02 3.96
C ARG A 275 -31.95 61.90 3.79
N GLN A 276 -33.25 62.23 3.66
CA GLN A 276 -34.31 61.24 3.49
C GLN A 276 -34.13 60.49 2.14
N SER A 277 -33.76 61.17 1.07
CA SER A 277 -33.49 60.53 -0.22
C SER A 277 -32.30 59.55 -0.16
N LEU A 278 -31.22 59.94 0.52
CA LEU A 278 -30.06 59.06 0.71
C LEU A 278 -30.43 57.83 1.56
N ARG A 279 -31.22 58.03 2.65
CA ARG A 279 -31.69 56.93 3.47
C ARG A 279 -32.57 55.95 2.70
N ARG A 280 -33.45 56.43 1.81
CA ARG A 280 -34.26 55.56 0.93
C ARG A 280 -33.42 54.72 -0.01
N LYS A 281 -32.20 55.19 -0.41
CA LYS A 281 -31.22 54.46 -1.20
C LYS A 281 -30.31 53.58 -0.32
N GLY A 282 -30.59 53.43 0.97
CA GLY A 282 -29.85 52.61 1.92
C GLY A 282 -28.59 53.27 2.48
N LEU A 283 -28.34 54.55 2.17
CA LEU A 283 -27.22 55.31 2.74
C LEU A 283 -27.65 55.93 4.08
N ARG A 284 -27.12 55.38 5.17
CA ARG A 284 -27.42 55.85 6.52
C ARG A 284 -26.50 57.01 6.90
N VAL A 285 -26.88 58.22 6.49
CA VAL A 285 -26.20 59.46 6.94
C VAL A 285 -26.73 59.92 8.29
N PRO A 286 -25.88 60.48 9.17
CA PRO A 286 -26.29 61.05 10.47
C PRO A 286 -27.27 62.22 10.30
N ASP A 287 -28.04 62.52 11.36
CA ASP A 287 -29.00 63.63 11.34
C ASP A 287 -28.31 64.98 11.24
N ASN A 288 -27.11 65.11 11.75
CA ASN A 288 -26.27 66.32 11.65
C ASN A 288 -25.41 66.40 10.38
N TRP A 289 -25.52 65.42 9.46
CA TRP A 289 -24.73 65.39 8.23
C TRP A 289 -25.04 66.65 7.37
N GLN A 290 -23.97 67.29 6.89
CA GLN A 290 -24.04 68.44 5.99
C GLN A 290 -23.74 68.02 4.56
N LEU A 291 -24.20 68.85 3.60
CA LEU A 291 -24.02 68.55 2.17
C LEU A 291 -22.54 68.62 1.69
N ASP A 292 -21.70 69.32 2.44
CA ASP A 292 -20.26 69.47 2.24
C ASP A 292 -19.42 68.41 3.00
N ASP A 293 -20.06 67.60 3.83
CA ASP A 293 -19.40 66.52 4.60
C ASP A 293 -19.22 65.27 3.70
N TYR A 294 -18.21 65.35 2.84
CA TYR A 294 -17.87 64.21 1.97
C TYR A 294 -17.41 62.99 2.75
N GLU A 295 -16.68 63.15 3.83
CA GLU A 295 -16.24 62.04 4.69
C GLU A 295 -17.43 61.31 5.36
N GLY A 296 -18.43 62.05 5.78
CA GLY A 296 -19.68 61.49 6.32
C GLY A 296 -20.44 60.71 5.21
N PHE A 297 -20.44 61.22 4.00
CA PHE A 297 -21.03 60.51 2.87
C PHE A 297 -20.25 59.24 2.51
N GLU A 298 -18.91 59.31 2.44
CA GLU A 298 -18.07 58.10 2.20
C GLU A 298 -18.27 57.05 3.28
N ARG A 299 -18.33 57.42 4.56
CA ARG A 299 -18.65 56.53 5.66
C ARG A 299 -20.01 55.83 5.47
N ALA A 300 -21.03 56.56 5.04
CA ALA A 300 -22.35 56.01 4.77
C ALA A 300 -22.33 55.00 3.58
N VAL A 301 -21.57 55.31 2.50
CA VAL A 301 -21.34 54.42 1.36
C VAL A 301 -20.60 53.18 1.80
N ARG A 302 -19.52 53.30 2.55
CA ARG A 302 -18.75 52.19 3.13
C ARG A 302 -19.67 51.30 3.95
N GLY A 303 -20.48 51.88 4.85
CA GLY A 303 -21.45 51.15 5.65
C GLY A 303 -22.53 50.45 4.84
N LYS A 304 -22.91 50.99 3.66
CA LYS A 304 -23.84 50.30 2.75
C LYS A 304 -23.16 49.10 2.09
N ILE A 305 -21.95 49.28 1.53
CA ILE A 305 -21.17 48.19 0.89
C ILE A 305 -21.01 47.02 1.90
N MET A 306 -20.62 47.33 3.14
CA MET A 306 -20.47 46.33 4.19
C MET A 306 -21.76 45.57 4.49
N ARG A 307 -22.91 46.26 4.55
CA ARG A 307 -24.21 45.62 4.79
C ARG A 307 -24.63 44.75 3.59
N ASP A 308 -24.45 45.24 2.36
CA ASP A 308 -24.85 44.55 1.16
C ASP A 308 -23.93 43.33 0.89
N ALA A 309 -22.65 43.39 1.28
CA ALA A 309 -21.71 42.29 1.19
C ALA A 309 -21.92 41.19 2.26
N ARG A 310 -22.53 41.51 3.41
CA ARG A 310 -22.68 40.55 4.50
C ARG A 310 -23.43 39.28 4.13
N PRO A 311 -24.57 39.30 3.41
CA PRO A 311 -25.24 38.07 2.96
C PRO A 311 -24.38 37.21 2.05
N ALA A 312 -23.58 37.82 1.15
CA ALA A 312 -22.66 37.12 0.28
C ALA A 312 -21.54 36.44 1.06
N PHE A 313 -20.99 37.14 2.07
CA PHE A 313 -19.98 36.54 2.96
C PHE A 313 -20.55 35.39 3.81
N HIS A 314 -21.76 35.51 4.34
CA HIS A 314 -22.43 34.41 5.05
C HIS A 314 -22.70 33.22 4.14
N SER A 315 -23.06 33.46 2.87
CA SER A 315 -23.21 32.41 1.87
C SER A 315 -21.88 31.73 1.58
N PHE A 316 -20.81 32.52 1.44
CA PHE A 316 -19.44 31.99 1.29
C PHE A 316 -19.04 31.14 2.51
N SER A 317 -19.20 31.65 3.73
CA SER A 317 -18.89 30.93 4.97
C SER A 317 -19.66 29.60 5.04
N ARG A 318 -20.95 29.61 4.72
CA ARG A 318 -21.77 28.40 4.70
C ARG A 318 -21.31 27.39 3.66
N LYS A 319 -20.93 27.86 2.46
CA LYS A 319 -20.38 26.99 1.41
C LYS A 319 -19.03 26.42 1.82
N LEU A 320 -18.22 27.19 2.55
CA LEU A 320 -16.88 26.78 2.96
C LEU A 320 -16.90 25.83 4.15
N LEU A 321 -17.62 26.17 5.21
CA LEU A 321 -17.58 25.49 6.50
C LEU A 321 -18.89 24.78 6.89
N GLY A 322 -19.95 24.89 6.09
CA GLY A 322 -21.27 24.37 6.43
C GLY A 322 -22.10 25.29 7.34
N HIS A 323 -21.52 26.34 7.92
CA HIS A 323 -22.20 27.31 8.82
C HIS A 323 -21.79 28.76 8.51
N PRO A 324 -22.61 29.78 8.87
CA PRO A 324 -22.38 31.18 8.51
C PRO A 324 -21.47 31.97 9.46
N ASP A 325 -20.91 31.33 10.50
CA ASP A 325 -20.34 32.04 11.67
C ASP A 325 -18.83 32.32 11.54
N LEU A 326 -18.32 32.43 10.28
CA LEU A 326 -16.94 32.82 10.07
C LEU A 326 -16.79 34.34 10.31
N PRO A 327 -15.96 34.78 11.27
CA PRO A 327 -15.70 36.21 11.48
C PRO A 327 -14.96 36.82 10.29
N PRO A 328 -15.31 38.05 9.87
CA PRO A 328 -14.63 38.69 8.75
C PRO A 328 -13.32 39.41 9.15
N ASP A 329 -13.03 39.51 10.43
CA ASP A 329 -11.90 40.28 10.99
C ASP A 329 -10.70 39.40 11.38
N LEU A 330 -10.71 38.13 11.01
CA LEU A 330 -9.59 37.24 11.32
C LEU A 330 -8.37 37.62 10.49
N ASP A 331 -7.24 37.73 11.14
CA ASP A 331 -5.94 37.67 10.47
C ASP A 331 -5.62 36.24 10.02
N ARG A 332 -4.52 36.07 9.31
CA ARG A 332 -4.13 34.77 8.77
C ARG A 332 -3.92 33.72 9.87
N ALA A 333 -3.26 34.09 10.95
CA ALA A 333 -3.02 33.19 12.06
C ALA A 333 -4.33 32.79 12.77
N GLY A 334 -5.21 33.76 13.01
CA GLY A 334 -6.54 33.54 13.60
C GLY A 334 -7.41 32.65 12.72
N PHE A 335 -7.35 32.80 11.39
CA PHE A 335 -8.08 31.97 10.44
C PHE A 335 -7.66 30.50 10.56
N PHE A 336 -6.36 30.19 10.52
CA PHE A 336 -5.86 28.82 10.61
C PHE A 336 -5.91 28.23 12.03
N LYS A 337 -6.03 29.04 13.09
CA LYS A 337 -6.22 28.53 14.46
C LYS A 337 -7.64 28.03 14.74
N ARG A 338 -8.60 28.33 13.88
CA ARG A 338 -9.98 27.87 14.07
C ARG A 338 -10.11 26.37 13.82
N ALA A 339 -10.77 25.67 14.73
CA ALA A 339 -10.98 24.23 14.65
C ALA A 339 -11.78 23.81 13.40
N ASP A 340 -12.81 24.59 13.02
CA ASP A 340 -13.62 24.36 11.83
C ASP A 340 -12.83 24.51 10.53
N VAL A 341 -11.92 25.50 10.46
CA VAL A 341 -11.00 25.68 9.33
C VAL A 341 -9.98 24.55 9.26
N GLN A 342 -9.40 24.16 10.39
CA GLN A 342 -8.49 23.02 10.45
C GLN A 342 -9.19 21.73 10.01
N LYS A 343 -10.40 21.48 10.50
CA LYS A 343 -11.21 20.34 10.05
C LYS A 343 -11.39 20.35 8.53
N LEU A 344 -11.72 21.48 7.92
CA LEU A 344 -11.86 21.63 6.47
C LEU A 344 -10.55 21.32 5.72
N VAL A 345 -9.40 21.82 6.23
CA VAL A 345 -8.08 21.56 5.64
C VAL A 345 -7.80 20.05 5.57
N TRP A 346 -8.10 19.35 6.66
CA TRP A 346 -7.91 17.91 6.77
C TRP A 346 -8.89 17.12 5.88
N GLN A 347 -10.16 17.52 5.83
CA GLN A 347 -11.17 16.91 4.96
C GLN A 347 -10.82 17.02 3.48
N ARG A 348 -10.37 18.21 3.04
CA ARG A 348 -9.95 18.42 1.63
C ARG A 348 -8.75 17.55 1.22
N ARG A 349 -8.02 17.00 2.18
CA ARG A 349 -6.91 16.07 1.96
C ARG A 349 -7.30 14.60 2.02
N GLY A 350 -8.59 14.29 2.18
CA GLY A 350 -9.07 12.91 2.31
C GLY A 350 -8.65 12.24 3.62
N LEU A 351 -8.21 13.02 4.61
CA LEU A 351 -7.70 12.51 5.89
C LEU A 351 -8.74 12.49 7.00
N LEU A 352 -9.93 13.02 6.77
CA LEU A 352 -11.03 13.06 7.72
C LEU A 352 -12.34 12.69 7.04
N GLU A 353 -12.86 11.52 7.32
CA GLU A 353 -14.29 11.23 7.26
C GLU A 353 -14.95 11.65 8.58
N ASP A 354 -16.25 11.86 8.58
CA ASP A 354 -17.07 12.66 9.50
C ASP A 354 -16.95 12.46 11.04
N GLU A 355 -16.11 11.57 11.59
CA GLU A 355 -16.11 11.22 13.02
C GLU A 355 -14.73 11.38 13.70
N THR A 356 -14.24 12.60 13.86
CA THR A 356 -12.95 12.84 14.54
C THR A 356 -13.03 13.65 15.83
N ASP A 357 -14.10 13.52 16.58
CA ASP A 357 -14.30 14.29 17.82
C ASP A 357 -13.29 14.01 18.95
N SER A 358 -12.42 12.99 18.80
CA SER A 358 -11.48 12.58 19.85
C SER A 358 -10.00 12.91 19.58
N LEU A 359 -9.63 13.40 18.38
CA LEU A 359 -8.24 13.67 18.03
C LEU A 359 -7.94 15.17 17.98
N THR A 360 -6.88 15.60 18.65
CA THR A 360 -6.36 16.98 18.54
C THR A 360 -5.68 17.15 17.20
N LEU A 361 -6.28 17.95 16.31
CA LEU A 361 -5.73 18.24 15.00
C LEU A 361 -4.47 19.13 15.11
N PRO A 362 -3.33 18.78 14.52
CA PRO A 362 -2.18 19.67 14.43
C PRO A 362 -2.54 20.94 13.68
N VAL A 363 -2.12 22.09 14.21
CA VAL A 363 -2.35 23.38 13.58
C VAL A 363 -1.34 23.58 12.46
N LEU A 364 -1.82 23.62 11.21
CA LEU A 364 -0.97 23.89 10.04
C LEU A 364 -0.84 25.41 9.86
N ASP A 365 0.33 25.94 10.14
CA ASP A 365 0.64 27.36 9.91
C ASP A 365 1.35 27.55 8.56
N ALA A 366 0.62 28.08 7.59
CA ALA A 366 1.15 28.38 6.25
C ALA A 366 2.24 29.48 6.23
N ALA A 367 2.42 30.23 7.32
CA ALA A 367 3.47 31.24 7.44
C ALA A 367 4.79 30.67 7.97
N ALA A 368 4.84 29.39 8.36
CA ALA A 368 6.06 28.77 8.87
C ALA A 368 7.15 28.72 7.76
N THR A 369 8.25 29.42 7.99
CA THR A 369 9.44 29.46 7.15
C THR A 369 10.71 28.97 7.87
N ASP A 370 10.62 28.79 9.18
CA ASP A 370 11.70 28.30 10.02
C ASP A 370 11.77 26.78 9.98
N ASP A 371 12.95 26.23 9.66
CA ASP A 371 13.17 24.78 9.53
C ASP A 371 12.83 24.02 10.82
N GLY A 372 13.04 24.61 11.99
CA GLY A 372 12.69 24.00 13.26
C GLY A 372 11.17 23.93 13.48
N VAL A 373 10.41 24.92 13.02
CA VAL A 373 8.95 24.91 13.05
C VAL A 373 8.40 23.90 12.06
N MET A 374 8.95 23.85 10.85
CA MET A 374 8.54 22.90 9.81
C MET A 374 8.84 21.45 10.21
N SER A 375 9.98 21.21 10.86
CA SER A 375 10.31 19.87 11.39
C SER A 375 9.34 19.42 12.47
N ARG A 376 8.85 20.32 13.32
CA ARG A 376 7.80 20.03 14.31
C ARG A 376 6.46 19.75 13.64
N ILE A 377 6.07 20.56 12.67
CA ILE A 377 4.85 20.32 11.88
C ILE A 377 4.91 18.94 11.24
N TYR A 378 6.05 18.54 10.65
CA TYR A 378 6.24 17.23 10.08
C TYR A 378 6.05 16.11 11.12
N ALA A 379 6.68 16.25 12.29
CA ALA A 379 6.57 15.25 13.36
C ALA A 379 5.11 15.14 13.88
N ASP A 380 4.45 16.27 14.10
CA ASP A 380 3.06 16.31 14.57
C ASP A 380 2.09 15.73 13.52
N LEU A 381 2.33 16.01 12.22
CA LEU A 381 1.58 15.46 11.12
C LEU A 381 1.76 13.93 11.02
N LEU A 382 2.99 13.46 11.12
CA LEU A 382 3.32 12.05 11.05
C LEU A 382 2.65 11.29 12.21
N GLU A 383 2.74 11.82 13.42
CA GLU A 383 2.11 11.24 14.60
C GLU A 383 0.58 11.21 14.44
N PHE A 384 -0.01 12.35 14.09
CA PHE A 384 -1.45 12.46 13.90
C PHE A 384 -1.97 11.50 12.81
N GLN A 385 -1.34 11.51 11.63
CA GLN A 385 -1.76 10.64 10.52
C GLN A 385 -1.65 9.16 10.90
N SER A 386 -0.57 8.75 11.58
CA SER A 386 -0.40 7.36 12.00
C SER A 386 -1.47 6.91 13.00
N GLN A 387 -1.82 7.77 13.97
CA GLN A 387 -2.86 7.49 14.95
C GLN A 387 -4.26 7.47 14.32
N TYR A 388 -4.53 8.44 13.46
CA TYR A 388 -5.80 8.52 12.73
C TYR A 388 -6.04 7.30 11.85
N MET A 389 -5.03 6.90 11.06
CA MET A 389 -5.11 5.72 10.21
C MET A 389 -5.26 4.44 11.03
N ALA A 390 -4.54 4.29 12.14
CA ALA A 390 -4.68 3.13 13.01
C ALA A 390 -6.10 3.00 13.56
N ASN A 391 -6.69 4.11 13.99
CA ASN A 391 -8.06 4.13 14.52
C ASN A 391 -9.09 3.82 13.41
N ASN A 392 -8.93 4.41 12.24
CA ASN A 392 -9.87 4.19 11.14
C ASN A 392 -9.72 2.79 10.54
N LEU A 393 -8.49 2.31 10.39
CA LEU A 393 -8.22 0.95 9.94
C LEU A 393 -8.93 -0.07 10.83
N SER A 394 -8.78 0.04 12.15
CA SER A 394 -9.45 -0.84 13.10
C SER A 394 -10.96 -0.74 13.04
N ARG A 395 -11.51 0.47 12.90
CA ARG A 395 -12.96 0.69 12.74
C ARG A 395 -13.49 0.10 11.44
N GLU A 396 -12.80 0.34 10.33
CA GLU A 396 -13.24 -0.12 9.02
C GLU A 396 -13.12 -1.64 8.89
N THR A 397 -12.09 -2.23 9.45
CA THR A 397 -11.93 -3.69 9.50
C THR A 397 -13.04 -4.34 10.31
N ALA A 398 -13.48 -3.70 11.39
CA ALA A 398 -14.57 -4.22 12.24
C ALA A 398 -15.97 -3.98 11.67
N SER A 399 -16.22 -2.88 10.93
CA SER A 399 -17.56 -2.44 10.55
C SER A 399 -17.82 -2.42 9.03
N LYS A 400 -16.78 -2.25 8.21
CA LYS A 400 -16.88 -2.11 6.75
C LYS A 400 -15.81 -2.93 6.03
N PRO A 401 -15.96 -4.26 5.95
CA PRO A 401 -14.91 -5.16 5.46
C PRO A 401 -14.51 -4.96 3.99
N TYR A 402 -15.16 -4.09 3.23
CA TYR A 402 -14.87 -3.80 1.82
C TYR A 402 -14.50 -2.33 1.57
N GLY A 403 -14.18 -1.56 2.60
CA GLY A 403 -13.75 -0.18 2.48
C GLY A 403 -12.32 -0.03 1.93
N GLU A 404 -11.87 1.21 1.78
CA GLU A 404 -10.54 1.52 1.23
C GLU A 404 -9.40 1.00 2.11
N TRP A 405 -9.54 1.15 3.42
CA TRP A 405 -8.58 0.64 4.41
C TRP A 405 -8.52 -0.89 4.44
N TYR A 406 -9.66 -1.54 4.21
CA TYR A 406 -9.73 -2.99 4.08
C TYR A 406 -8.89 -3.49 2.90
N LYS A 407 -8.91 -2.78 1.76
CA LYS A 407 -8.07 -3.13 0.60
C LYS A 407 -6.59 -3.09 0.95
N SER A 408 -6.13 -2.02 1.61
CA SER A 408 -4.72 -1.88 2.02
C SER A 408 -4.30 -2.99 2.99
N SER A 409 -5.17 -3.32 3.95
CA SER A 409 -4.94 -4.41 4.90
C SER A 409 -4.96 -5.77 4.20
N LYS A 410 -5.85 -5.96 3.23
CA LYS A 410 -5.92 -7.18 2.42
C LYS A 410 -4.65 -7.34 1.59
N GLN A 411 -4.15 -6.28 0.94
CA GLN A 411 -2.87 -6.30 0.23
C GLN A 411 -1.69 -6.64 1.16
N ALA A 412 -1.68 -6.11 2.38
CA ALA A 412 -0.69 -6.49 3.38
C ALA A 412 -0.80 -7.97 3.77
N ALA A 413 -2.02 -8.51 3.92
CA ALA A 413 -2.23 -9.93 4.18
C ALA A 413 -1.79 -10.81 3.00
N GLU A 414 -2.04 -10.38 1.76
CA GLU A 414 -1.52 -11.02 0.55
C GLU A 414 0.02 -11.06 0.58
N SER A 415 0.65 -9.94 0.95
CA SER A 415 2.12 -9.84 1.07
C SER A 415 2.71 -10.83 2.08
N VAL A 416 1.98 -11.15 3.13
CA VAL A 416 2.38 -12.16 4.13
C VAL A 416 2.21 -13.59 3.61
N VAL A 417 1.16 -13.84 2.81
CA VAL A 417 0.76 -15.18 2.37
C VAL A 417 1.49 -15.61 1.10
N VAL A 418 1.78 -14.67 0.20
CA VAL A 418 2.39 -14.95 -1.11
C VAL A 418 3.76 -15.63 -1.01
N PRO A 419 4.72 -15.18 -0.17
CA PRO A 419 6.05 -15.80 -0.11
C PRO A 419 6.01 -17.30 0.26
N PRO A 420 5.29 -17.75 1.32
CA PRO A 420 5.14 -19.16 1.62
C PRO A 420 4.56 -20.00 0.48
N ILE A 421 3.52 -19.48 -0.17
CA ILE A 421 2.88 -20.16 -1.29
C ILE A 421 3.83 -20.27 -2.48
N ALA A 422 4.51 -19.17 -2.84
CA ALA A 422 5.47 -19.14 -3.93
C ALA A 422 6.63 -20.11 -3.70
N LEU A 423 7.21 -20.12 -2.48
CA LEU A 423 8.26 -21.07 -2.10
C LEU A 423 7.76 -22.52 -2.16
N GLY A 424 6.55 -22.79 -1.71
CA GLY A 424 5.94 -24.11 -1.80
C GLY A 424 5.83 -24.61 -3.26
N PHE A 425 5.34 -23.77 -4.16
CA PHE A 425 5.26 -24.08 -5.59
C PHE A 425 6.64 -24.22 -6.23
N SER A 426 7.61 -23.37 -5.84
CA SER A 426 8.98 -23.43 -6.30
C SER A 426 9.63 -24.78 -5.95
N ILE A 427 9.54 -25.22 -4.69
CA ILE A 427 10.05 -26.51 -4.25
C ILE A 427 9.41 -27.67 -5.04
N LEU A 428 8.08 -27.65 -5.17
CA LEU A 428 7.37 -28.71 -5.92
C LEU A 428 7.78 -28.71 -7.40
N GLY A 429 7.91 -27.53 -8.01
CA GLY A 429 8.41 -27.36 -9.38
C GLY A 429 9.82 -27.91 -9.54
N ALA A 430 10.73 -27.52 -8.64
CA ALA A 430 12.12 -28.01 -8.64
C ALA A 430 12.19 -29.54 -8.51
N LEU A 431 11.50 -30.13 -7.52
CA LEU A 431 11.45 -31.58 -7.33
C LEU A 431 10.91 -32.31 -8.57
N ALA A 432 9.84 -31.81 -9.16
CA ALA A 432 9.25 -32.41 -10.36
C ALA A 432 10.21 -32.36 -11.56
N HIS A 433 10.94 -31.23 -11.74
CA HIS A 433 11.92 -31.12 -12.81
C HIS A 433 13.20 -31.90 -12.54
N ILE A 434 13.65 -32.03 -11.30
CA ILE A 434 14.72 -32.96 -10.91
C ILE A 434 14.34 -34.38 -11.28
N ALA A 435 13.13 -34.85 -10.94
CA ALA A 435 12.65 -36.17 -11.35
C ALA A 435 12.64 -36.35 -12.85
N LYS A 436 12.20 -35.33 -13.59
CA LYS A 436 12.18 -35.34 -15.06
C LYS A 436 13.60 -35.41 -15.66
N ILE A 437 14.54 -34.62 -15.17
CA ILE A 437 15.95 -34.61 -15.60
C ILE A 437 16.58 -35.96 -15.31
N MET A 438 16.41 -36.50 -14.09
CA MET A 438 16.88 -37.86 -13.73
C MET A 438 16.27 -38.91 -14.63
N GLY A 439 14.97 -38.83 -14.93
CA GLY A 439 14.28 -39.71 -15.84
C GLY A 439 14.89 -39.70 -17.27
N TYR A 440 15.32 -38.54 -17.77
CA TYR A 440 16.05 -38.45 -19.03
C TYR A 440 17.44 -39.08 -18.96
N LEU A 441 18.18 -38.86 -17.87
CA LEU A 441 19.53 -39.43 -17.69
C LEU A 441 19.48 -40.95 -17.55
N LEU A 442 18.59 -41.48 -16.70
CA LEU A 442 18.37 -42.90 -16.52
C LEU A 442 17.84 -43.56 -17.80
N GLY A 443 16.96 -42.86 -18.54
CA GLY A 443 16.43 -43.35 -19.83
C GLY A 443 17.49 -43.53 -20.95
N ARG A 444 18.72 -43.07 -20.73
CA ARG A 444 19.87 -43.41 -21.61
C ARG A 444 20.41 -44.82 -21.35
N ARG A 445 20.22 -45.33 -20.14
CA ARG A 445 20.75 -46.65 -19.73
C ARG A 445 19.67 -47.73 -19.66
N MET A 446 18.41 -47.38 -19.53
CA MET A 446 17.28 -48.29 -19.40
C MET A 446 16.05 -47.83 -20.18
N ALA A 447 15.01 -48.65 -20.25
CA ALA A 447 13.75 -48.29 -20.89
C ALA A 447 13.14 -47.05 -20.21
N ARG A 448 12.49 -46.16 -20.99
CA ARG A 448 12.00 -44.85 -20.52
C ARG A 448 10.96 -44.93 -19.40
N LYS A 449 10.00 -45.88 -19.50
CA LYS A 449 8.95 -46.02 -18.48
C LYS A 449 9.52 -46.34 -17.09
N PRO A 450 10.38 -47.39 -16.92
CA PRO A 450 11.00 -47.67 -15.63
C PRO A 450 11.97 -46.56 -15.18
N ALA A 451 12.66 -45.90 -16.13
CA ALA A 451 13.54 -44.76 -15.78
C ALA A 451 12.76 -43.59 -15.12
N VAL A 452 11.62 -43.22 -15.68
CA VAL A 452 10.76 -42.17 -15.10
C VAL A 452 10.19 -42.63 -13.75
N LEU A 453 9.71 -43.86 -13.66
CA LEU A 453 9.18 -44.39 -12.40
C LEU A 453 10.24 -44.36 -11.28
N ILE A 454 11.45 -44.88 -11.58
CA ILE A 454 12.54 -44.88 -10.58
C ILE A 454 12.91 -43.45 -10.18
N ALA A 455 13.07 -42.55 -11.16
CA ALA A 455 13.40 -41.15 -10.89
C ALA A 455 12.33 -40.48 -10.00
N SER A 456 11.05 -40.64 -10.35
CA SER A 456 9.95 -40.08 -9.57
C SER A 456 9.87 -40.67 -8.15
N THR A 457 10.08 -42.00 -8.02
CA THR A 457 10.09 -42.66 -6.71
C THR A 457 11.26 -42.19 -5.84
N VAL A 458 12.46 -42.04 -6.42
CA VAL A 458 13.63 -41.51 -5.67
C VAL A 458 13.38 -40.09 -5.19
N VAL A 459 12.88 -39.22 -6.06
CA VAL A 459 12.58 -37.83 -5.67
C VAL A 459 11.44 -37.75 -4.66
N LEU A 460 10.41 -38.57 -4.80
CA LEU A 460 9.33 -38.66 -3.80
C LEU A 460 9.86 -39.10 -2.44
N ILE A 461 10.70 -40.16 -2.40
CA ILE A 461 11.33 -40.62 -1.16
C ILE A 461 12.20 -39.51 -0.56
N PHE A 462 12.99 -38.82 -1.39
CA PHE A 462 13.79 -37.68 -0.94
C PHE A 462 12.92 -36.57 -0.36
N GLY A 463 11.85 -36.19 -1.05
CA GLY A 463 10.87 -35.20 -0.55
C GLY A 463 10.24 -35.62 0.78
N LEU A 464 9.87 -36.91 0.92
CA LEU A 464 9.36 -37.42 2.19
C LEU A 464 10.43 -37.44 3.29
N LEU A 465 11.69 -37.72 2.96
CA LEU A 465 12.77 -37.72 3.94
C LEU A 465 13.03 -36.31 4.50
N ILE A 466 12.79 -35.25 3.74
CA ILE A 466 12.90 -33.87 4.22
C ILE A 466 12.04 -33.66 5.48
N PHE A 467 10.84 -34.24 5.55
CA PHE A 467 9.98 -34.16 6.75
C PHE A 467 10.60 -34.73 8.03
N PHE A 468 11.52 -35.67 7.86
CA PHE A 468 12.15 -36.38 8.98
C PHE A 468 13.51 -35.83 9.37
N ILE A 469 14.03 -34.84 8.59
CA ILE A 469 15.30 -34.17 8.92
C ILE A 469 14.96 -32.99 9.84
N PRO A 470 15.22 -33.09 11.17
CA PRO A 470 14.94 -31.98 12.07
C PRO A 470 15.90 -30.83 11.75
N SER A 471 15.39 -29.65 11.53
CA SER A 471 16.20 -28.43 11.48
C SER A 471 16.48 -27.93 12.92
N ASN A 472 17.45 -27.03 13.06
CA ASN A 472 17.78 -26.40 14.33
C ASN A 472 16.60 -25.63 14.96
N ILE A 473 15.60 -25.26 14.17
CA ILE A 473 14.41 -24.53 14.62
C ILE A 473 13.21 -25.47 14.71
N THR A 474 12.89 -26.19 13.61
CA THR A 474 11.67 -27.04 13.57
C THR A 474 11.76 -28.28 14.47
N GLY A 475 12.95 -28.66 14.92
CA GLY A 475 13.16 -29.74 15.87
C GLY A 475 12.93 -29.36 17.34
N LYS A 476 12.86 -28.06 17.66
CA LYS A 476 12.71 -27.57 19.04
C LYS A 476 11.26 -27.58 19.50
N GLU A 477 11.06 -27.81 20.83
CA GLU A 477 9.74 -27.81 21.49
C GLU A 477 8.90 -26.55 21.17
N PRO A 478 9.45 -25.33 21.23
CA PRO A 478 8.68 -24.11 20.97
C PRO A 478 8.09 -24.06 19.56
N TYR A 479 8.81 -24.56 18.55
CA TYR A 479 8.27 -24.64 17.19
C TYR A 479 7.08 -25.60 17.10
N ARG A 480 7.10 -26.70 17.86
CA ARG A 480 5.97 -27.64 17.89
C ARG A 480 4.70 -27.05 18.49
N VAL A 481 4.84 -26.17 19.49
CA VAL A 481 3.71 -25.40 20.02
C VAL A 481 3.15 -24.49 18.93
N PHE A 482 4.04 -23.82 18.20
CA PHE A 482 3.67 -22.96 17.10
C PHE A 482 2.97 -23.73 15.97
N GLU A 483 3.51 -24.88 15.58
CA GLU A 483 2.93 -25.80 14.60
C GLU A 483 1.54 -26.30 15.04
N ALA A 484 1.36 -26.64 16.31
CA ALA A 484 0.09 -27.08 16.85
C ALA A 484 -0.98 -25.98 16.77
N GLN A 485 -0.65 -24.74 17.10
CA GLN A 485 -1.58 -23.60 17.00
C GLN A 485 -1.90 -23.27 15.55
N THR A 486 -0.91 -23.31 14.66
CA THR A 486 -1.16 -23.17 13.23
C THR A 486 -2.09 -24.26 12.70
N ALA A 487 -1.91 -25.50 13.18
CA ALA A 487 -2.79 -26.62 12.82
C ALA A 487 -4.22 -26.43 13.31
N GLU A 488 -4.40 -25.83 14.48
CA GLU A 488 -5.72 -25.52 15.05
C GLU A 488 -6.42 -24.40 14.24
N GLN A 489 -5.70 -23.35 13.85
CA GLN A 489 -6.27 -22.18 13.17
C GLN A 489 -6.44 -22.36 11.66
N LEU A 490 -5.46 -22.95 10.98
CA LEU A 490 -5.39 -23.07 9.52
C LEU A 490 -5.46 -24.51 9.00
N GLY A 491 -5.58 -25.48 9.92
CA GLY A 491 -5.61 -26.90 9.60
C GLY A 491 -4.23 -27.56 9.55
N SER A 492 -4.20 -28.85 9.87
CA SER A 492 -2.96 -29.66 9.95
C SER A 492 -2.18 -29.68 8.64
N GLY A 493 -2.87 -29.66 7.50
CA GLY A 493 -2.24 -29.64 6.18
C GLY A 493 -1.39 -28.38 5.94
N THR A 494 -1.89 -27.22 6.38
CA THR A 494 -1.16 -25.94 6.28
C THR A 494 0.07 -25.93 7.18
N ALA A 495 -0.07 -26.35 8.43
CA ALA A 495 1.04 -26.43 9.38
C ALA A 495 2.15 -27.36 8.87
N TRP A 496 1.79 -28.54 8.35
CA TRP A 496 2.75 -29.46 7.74
C TRP A 496 3.42 -28.89 6.49
N SER A 497 2.66 -28.18 5.66
CA SER A 497 3.22 -27.54 4.46
C SER A 497 4.24 -26.47 4.82
N LEU A 498 3.96 -25.60 5.78
CA LEU A 498 4.90 -24.57 6.25
C LEU A 498 6.16 -25.21 6.85
N ARG A 499 6.01 -26.24 7.68
CA ARG A 499 7.16 -27.00 8.20
C ARG A 499 8.00 -27.60 7.07
N PHE A 500 7.35 -28.25 6.10
CA PHE A 500 8.04 -28.82 4.93
C PHE A 500 8.82 -27.76 4.17
N ILE A 501 8.23 -26.57 3.92
CA ILE A 501 8.88 -25.48 3.23
C ILE A 501 10.11 -25.00 4.00
N ILE A 502 10.00 -24.78 5.32
CA ILE A 502 11.13 -24.37 6.16
C ILE A 502 12.28 -25.39 6.06
N GLN A 503 11.98 -26.68 6.19
CA GLN A 503 12.99 -27.73 6.13
C GLN A 503 13.60 -27.91 4.75
N ALA A 504 12.78 -27.82 3.70
CA ALA A 504 13.23 -27.95 2.32
C ALA A 504 14.14 -26.78 1.91
N GLU A 505 13.73 -25.55 2.21
CA GLU A 505 14.53 -24.36 1.93
C GLU A 505 15.82 -24.32 2.73
N ALA A 506 15.79 -24.68 4.02
CA ALA A 506 17.00 -24.79 4.82
C ALA A 506 18.03 -25.76 4.22
N LEU A 507 17.54 -26.88 3.64
CA LEU A 507 18.40 -27.87 2.97
C LEU A 507 18.87 -27.40 1.58
N LEU A 508 18.01 -26.73 0.82
CA LEU A 508 18.29 -26.31 -0.56
C LEU A 508 19.02 -24.98 -0.65
N TYR A 509 18.87 -24.11 0.34
CA TYR A 509 19.41 -22.76 0.34
C TYR A 509 20.90 -22.65 -0.01
N PRO A 510 21.82 -23.48 0.51
CA PRO A 510 23.23 -23.41 0.13
C PRO A 510 23.46 -23.59 -1.39
N VAL A 511 22.66 -24.47 -2.03
CA VAL A 511 22.73 -24.72 -3.48
C VAL A 511 22.05 -23.58 -4.24
N ASN A 512 20.88 -23.15 -3.80
CA ASN A 512 20.10 -22.07 -4.38
C ASN A 512 20.91 -20.76 -4.40
N ASN A 513 21.50 -20.40 -3.27
CA ASN A 513 22.32 -19.20 -3.10
C ASN A 513 23.62 -19.28 -3.96
N LEU A 514 24.26 -20.45 -4.04
CA LEU A 514 25.41 -20.64 -4.92
C LEU A 514 25.04 -20.40 -6.39
N ILE A 515 23.90 -20.95 -6.84
CA ILE A 515 23.41 -20.77 -8.21
C ILE A 515 23.09 -19.29 -8.46
N HIS A 516 22.40 -18.62 -7.56
CA HIS A 516 22.08 -17.21 -7.68
C HIS A 516 23.35 -16.36 -7.79
N ARG A 517 24.30 -16.51 -6.87
CA ARG A 517 25.54 -15.72 -6.84
C ARG A 517 26.49 -15.97 -8.01
N VAL A 518 26.52 -17.19 -8.55
CA VAL A 518 27.48 -17.55 -9.60
C VAL A 518 26.88 -17.37 -11.00
N ILE A 519 25.60 -17.71 -11.20
CA ILE A 519 24.98 -17.76 -12.53
C ILE A 519 24.12 -16.52 -12.81
N LEU A 520 23.43 -16.00 -11.81
CA LEU A 520 22.44 -14.92 -11.95
C LEU A 520 22.75 -13.73 -11.04
N ARG A 521 24.04 -13.47 -10.77
CA ARG A 521 24.51 -12.43 -9.84
C ARG A 521 23.90 -11.05 -10.09
N ASP A 522 23.77 -10.68 -11.37
CA ASP A 522 23.32 -9.35 -11.79
C ASP A 522 21.81 -9.34 -12.14
N PHE A 523 21.11 -10.45 -11.84
CA PHE A 523 19.69 -10.58 -12.18
C PHE A 523 18.84 -10.42 -10.92
N ASP A 524 18.12 -9.31 -10.83
CA ASP A 524 17.19 -9.03 -9.74
C ASP A 524 15.74 -9.29 -10.20
N PHE A 525 15.13 -10.37 -9.69
CA PHE A 525 13.75 -10.72 -9.99
C PHE A 525 12.74 -9.70 -9.46
N GLY A 526 13.13 -8.84 -8.51
CA GLY A 526 12.30 -7.77 -7.95
C GLY A 526 12.22 -6.51 -8.80
N GLN A 527 12.86 -6.48 -9.99
CA GLN A 527 12.84 -5.32 -10.89
C GLN A 527 11.91 -5.49 -12.10
N PHE A 528 11.17 -6.58 -12.18
CA PHE A 528 10.21 -6.89 -13.23
C PHE A 528 8.79 -6.66 -12.73
#